data_5738e538b64324f77874d1b74e2b027a
#
_entry.id   5738e538b64324f77874d1b74e2b027a
#
_cell.length_a   1.000
_cell.length_b   1.000
_cell.length_c   1.000
_cell.angle_alpha   90.00
_cell.angle_beta   90.00
_cell.angle_gamma   90.00
#
_symmetry.space_group_name_H-M   'P 1'
#
loop_
_entity.id
_entity.type
_entity.pdbx_description
1 polymer ?
#
loop_
_entity_poly.entity_id
_entity_poly.type
_entity_poly.pdbx_seq_one_letter_code
_entity_poly.pdbx_strand_id
1 'polypeptide(L)'
;LTRVQATPGSVQGYLDPSAHWHDLGTVAEYQQVKAEIEKPVRGAIATVDAAKLFGYALTAGEAPIKGGSGRRFHRVAKPDGSTAMLCIYDDARPENLGYGRIGHALFAAGINVPQVLAEDTDAGVLVLEDLGDTDLCTLSQQPTFPWPAVASALEQLGHLHRLGAEAVQTAGVPLMEPFGDKLYTWERQYFTDNVLAGRKLDRDLQNEMATLAKELSGRPQVLVHRDFQSQNILVRQDQAWLIDFQGARLGCQFYDYASLVFDPYLTCKDMDLWRIEIEDHAREVADWKGSLDEFSHLLHIAATQRLLQACGAYAFLGRKQGRADFLAHLPQGLRNLTIAASLCGKRRIARMAEELAGATAVSR
;
A
#
# COMPACT_ATOMS: atom_id res chain seq x y z
N LEU A 1 -34.87 27.41 4.00
CA LEU A 1 -35.26 28.02 2.70
C LEU A 1 -35.76 29.44 2.95
N THR A 2 -34.94 30.42 2.76
CA THR A 2 -35.34 31.83 2.77
C THR A 2 -35.99 32.15 1.43
N ARG A 3 -37.26 32.44 1.42
CA ARG A 3 -37.97 32.90 0.23
C ARG A 3 -37.43 34.31 -0.12
N VAL A 4 -36.59 34.39 -1.16
CA VAL A 4 -36.11 35.68 -1.67
C VAL A 4 -37.25 36.26 -2.53
N GLN A 5 -37.94 37.28 -2.03
CA GLN A 5 -38.78 38.14 -2.88
C GLN A 5 -37.84 39.10 -3.62
N ALA A 6 -37.54 38.77 -4.87
CA ALA A 6 -36.67 39.59 -5.70
C ALA A 6 -37.47 40.58 -6.53
N THR A 7 -37.02 41.81 -6.58
CA THR A 7 -37.42 42.78 -7.60
C THR A 7 -36.96 42.28 -8.97
N PRO A 8 -37.76 42.43 -10.06
CA PRO A 8 -37.34 41.97 -11.38
C PRO A 8 -35.96 42.55 -11.75
N GLY A 9 -35.01 41.68 -12.08
CA GLY A 9 -33.63 42.05 -12.43
C GLY A 9 -32.61 42.01 -11.30
N SER A 10 -33.00 41.67 -10.05
CA SER A 10 -32.10 41.69 -8.89
C SER A 10 -31.51 40.35 -8.49
N VAL A 11 -31.84 39.26 -9.19
CA VAL A 11 -31.29 37.91 -8.92
C VAL A 11 -30.31 37.52 -10.01
N GLN A 12 -29.04 37.44 -9.65
CA GLN A 12 -28.03 36.76 -10.47
C GLN A 12 -27.98 35.29 -10.05
N GLY A 13 -28.33 34.38 -10.97
CA GLY A 13 -28.18 32.96 -10.72
C GLY A 13 -26.70 32.57 -10.77
N TYR A 14 -26.21 31.91 -9.72
CA TYR A 14 -24.92 31.23 -9.72
C TYR A 14 -25.14 29.76 -10.00
N LEU A 15 -24.54 29.26 -11.07
CA LEU A 15 -24.52 27.83 -11.40
C LEU A 15 -23.30 27.20 -10.75
N ASP A 16 -23.49 26.44 -9.69
CA ASP A 16 -22.47 25.56 -9.14
C ASP A 16 -22.65 24.17 -9.79
N PRO A 17 -21.73 23.73 -10.67
CA PRO A 17 -21.83 22.42 -11.32
C PRO A 17 -21.65 21.25 -10.35
N SER A 18 -21.23 21.48 -9.11
CA SER A 18 -21.09 20.46 -8.05
C SER A 18 -22.32 20.41 -7.11
N ALA A 19 -23.27 21.34 -7.24
CA ALA A 19 -24.44 21.40 -6.37
C ALA A 19 -25.43 20.27 -6.70
N HIS A 20 -25.74 19.43 -5.71
CA HIS A 20 -26.83 18.48 -5.78
C HIS A 20 -28.14 19.17 -5.39
N TRP A 21 -29.12 19.15 -6.28
CA TRP A 21 -30.46 19.66 -6.04
C TRP A 21 -31.39 18.51 -5.66
N HIS A 22 -32.09 18.66 -4.54
CA HIS A 22 -33.13 17.74 -4.13
C HIS A 22 -34.48 18.46 -4.21
N ASP A 23 -35.42 17.91 -4.97
CA ASP A 23 -36.81 18.35 -4.94
C ASP A 23 -37.50 17.70 -3.73
N LEU A 24 -37.94 18.51 -2.78
CA LEU A 24 -38.52 18.06 -1.51
C LEU A 24 -40.04 18.21 -1.57
N GLY A 25 -40.70 17.36 -2.36
CA GLY A 25 -42.17 17.37 -2.49
C GLY A 25 -42.92 16.71 -1.33
N THR A 26 -42.28 15.81 -0.58
CA THR A 26 -42.90 15.06 0.52
C THR A 26 -42.08 15.09 1.79
N VAL A 27 -42.73 14.84 2.92
CA VAL A 27 -42.06 14.71 4.24
C VAL A 27 -41.07 13.54 4.24
N ALA A 28 -41.35 12.47 3.51
CA ALA A 28 -40.49 11.32 3.38
C ALA A 28 -39.19 11.69 2.65
N GLU A 29 -39.30 12.41 1.54
CA GLU A 29 -38.10 12.91 0.78
C GLU A 29 -37.29 13.88 1.62
N TYR A 30 -37.94 14.79 2.38
CA TYR A 30 -37.27 15.67 3.33
C TYR A 30 -36.48 14.87 4.38
N GLN A 31 -37.07 13.83 4.97
CA GLN A 31 -36.43 13.01 5.99
C GLN A 31 -35.25 12.23 5.40
N GLN A 32 -35.42 11.73 4.18
CA GLN A 32 -34.33 11.03 3.48
C GLN A 32 -33.15 11.96 3.17
N VAL A 33 -33.43 13.13 2.60
CA VAL A 33 -32.35 14.12 2.27
C VAL A 33 -31.72 14.68 3.54
N LYS A 34 -32.53 14.92 4.60
CA LYS A 34 -32.02 15.31 5.90
C LYS A 34 -31.08 14.26 6.47
N ALA A 35 -31.45 12.98 6.43
CA ALA A 35 -30.58 11.87 6.84
C ALA A 35 -29.31 11.76 6.01
N GLU A 36 -29.34 12.06 4.70
CA GLU A 36 -28.15 12.10 3.84
C GLU A 36 -27.22 13.29 4.17
N ILE A 37 -27.79 14.48 4.45
CA ILE A 37 -27.02 15.69 4.82
C ILE A 37 -26.45 15.57 6.24
N GLU A 38 -27.17 14.92 7.14
CA GLU A 38 -26.76 14.72 8.54
C GLU A 38 -25.81 13.52 8.72
N LYS A 39 -25.55 12.73 7.65
CA LYS A 39 -24.51 11.69 7.73
C LYS A 39 -23.18 12.30 8.13
N PRO A 40 -22.53 11.78 9.16
CA PRO A 40 -21.20 12.26 9.52
C PRO A 40 -20.28 12.08 8.30
N VAL A 41 -19.51 13.11 8.00
CA VAL A 41 -18.46 13.02 6.97
C VAL A 41 -17.47 11.95 7.43
N ARG A 42 -17.33 10.88 6.65
CA ARG A 42 -16.47 9.76 7.01
C ARG A 42 -15.06 10.23 7.32
N GLY A 43 -14.49 9.78 8.44
CA GLY A 43 -13.18 10.19 8.91
C GLY A 43 -13.08 11.58 9.54
N ALA A 44 -14.17 12.36 9.59
CA ALA A 44 -14.20 13.67 10.26
C ALA A 44 -14.36 13.59 11.78
N ILE A 45 -14.68 12.42 12.32
CA ILE A 45 -14.86 12.19 13.75
C ILE A 45 -13.57 12.52 14.53
N ALA A 46 -13.71 13.20 15.68
CA ALA A 46 -12.58 13.42 16.58
C ALA A 46 -12.09 12.10 17.18
N THR A 47 -10.78 11.94 17.33
CA THR A 47 -10.15 10.68 17.80
C THR A 47 -10.73 10.21 19.15
N VAL A 48 -10.96 11.14 20.09
CA VAL A 48 -11.57 10.84 21.40
C VAL A 48 -12.97 10.26 21.25
N ASP A 49 -13.76 10.82 20.34
CA ASP A 49 -15.15 10.37 20.14
C ASP A 49 -15.18 9.05 19.37
N ALA A 50 -14.27 8.84 18.41
CA ALA A 50 -14.08 7.56 17.75
C ALA A 50 -13.71 6.44 18.72
N ALA A 51 -12.84 6.69 19.69
CA ALA A 51 -12.51 5.73 20.75
C ALA A 51 -13.71 5.42 21.64
N LYS A 52 -14.50 6.44 22.00
CA LYS A 52 -15.69 6.29 22.84
C LYS A 52 -16.81 5.46 22.19
N LEU A 53 -16.92 5.44 20.85
CA LEU A 53 -17.90 4.59 20.15
C LEU A 53 -17.78 3.11 20.57
N PHE A 54 -16.57 2.68 20.94
CA PHE A 54 -16.28 1.29 21.33
C PHE A 54 -15.99 1.14 22.83
N GLY A 55 -16.19 2.20 23.63
CA GLY A 55 -15.90 2.18 25.06
C GLY A 55 -14.39 2.22 25.39
N TYR A 56 -13.56 2.71 24.48
CA TYR A 56 -12.09 2.79 24.63
C TYR A 56 -11.66 4.20 25.03
N ALA A 57 -10.46 4.29 25.62
CA ALA A 57 -9.81 5.55 25.97
C ALA A 57 -8.49 5.71 25.18
N LEU A 58 -8.13 6.95 24.85
CA LEU A 58 -6.81 7.23 24.25
C LEU A 58 -5.72 6.94 25.28
N THR A 59 -4.62 6.32 24.83
CA THR A 59 -3.42 6.17 25.64
C THR A 59 -2.74 7.54 25.75
N ALA A 60 -2.35 7.89 26.97
CA ALA A 60 -1.77 9.20 27.23
C ALA A 60 -0.37 9.34 26.61
N GLY A 61 -0.13 10.46 25.90
CA GLY A 61 1.19 10.85 25.42
C GLY A 61 1.63 10.28 24.08
N GLU A 62 0.82 9.44 23.41
CA GLU A 62 1.17 8.92 22.09
C GLU A 62 0.72 9.86 20.98
N ALA A 63 1.65 10.21 20.08
CA ALA A 63 1.33 10.93 18.86
C ALA A 63 0.65 10.00 17.84
N PRO A 64 -0.26 10.52 17.01
CA PRO A 64 -0.87 9.70 15.95
C PRO A 64 0.20 9.20 14.98
N ILE A 65 0.14 7.91 14.68
CA ILE A 65 0.93 7.31 13.61
C ILE A 65 0.26 7.68 12.27
N LYS A 66 0.92 8.51 11.48
CA LYS A 66 0.40 8.90 10.16
C LYS A 66 0.68 7.81 9.15
N GLY A 67 -0.37 7.17 8.65
CA GLY A 67 -0.29 6.30 7.47
C GLY A 67 -0.06 7.09 6.19
N GLY A 68 0.57 6.48 5.18
CA GLY A 68 0.82 7.10 3.87
C GLY A 68 -0.43 7.37 3.03
N SER A 69 -1.60 6.86 3.42
CA SER A 69 -2.87 6.83 2.66
C SER A 69 -3.99 7.68 3.26
N GLY A 70 -3.66 8.71 4.05
CA GLY A 70 -4.69 9.54 4.71
C GLY A 70 -5.29 8.93 5.98
N ARG A 71 -4.98 7.68 6.29
CA ARG A 71 -5.38 7.00 7.52
C ARG A 71 -4.59 7.54 8.72
N ARG A 72 -5.27 7.60 9.87
CA ARG A 72 -4.67 8.02 11.15
C ARG A 72 -4.83 6.88 12.13
N PHE A 73 -3.73 6.45 12.73
CA PHE A 73 -3.72 5.37 13.71
C PHE A 73 -3.41 5.94 15.10
N HIS A 74 -4.13 5.43 16.11
CA HIS A 74 -3.96 5.79 17.51
C HIS A 74 -4.06 4.55 18.37
N ARG A 75 -3.13 4.37 19.30
CA ARG A 75 -3.25 3.32 20.31
C ARG A 75 -4.29 3.72 21.33
N VAL A 76 -5.20 2.81 21.65
CA VAL A 76 -6.28 3.00 22.62
C VAL A 76 -6.23 1.93 23.70
N ALA A 77 -6.62 2.29 24.91
CA ALA A 77 -6.74 1.36 26.03
C ALA A 77 -8.14 0.77 26.05
N LYS A 78 -8.23 -0.54 26.15
CA LYS A 78 -9.48 -1.28 26.39
C LYS A 78 -9.84 -1.30 27.87
N PRO A 79 -11.11 -1.60 28.22
CA PRO A 79 -11.55 -1.69 29.64
C PRO A 79 -10.78 -2.72 30.46
N ASP A 80 -10.25 -3.77 29.82
CA ASP A 80 -9.44 -4.82 30.47
C ASP A 80 -7.97 -4.44 30.69
N GLY A 81 -7.59 -3.21 30.32
CA GLY A 81 -6.23 -2.69 30.44
C GLY A 81 -5.29 -3.07 29.30
N SER A 82 -5.73 -3.91 28.35
CA SER A 82 -4.96 -4.18 27.13
C SER A 82 -5.14 -3.06 26.10
N THR A 83 -4.35 -3.08 25.03
CA THR A 83 -4.39 -2.06 23.98
C THR A 83 -5.03 -2.56 22.68
N ALA A 84 -5.46 -1.62 21.85
CA ALA A 84 -5.89 -1.85 20.49
C ALA A 84 -5.45 -0.69 19.60
N MET A 85 -5.48 -0.88 18.30
CA MET A 85 -5.12 0.16 17.32
C MET A 85 -6.39 0.72 16.68
N LEU A 86 -6.73 1.97 16.98
CA LEU A 86 -7.82 2.72 16.37
C LEU A 86 -7.34 3.32 15.05
N CYS A 87 -8.00 2.98 13.95
CA CYS A 87 -7.77 3.57 12.62
C CYS A 87 -8.96 4.44 12.23
N ILE A 88 -8.70 5.68 11.88
CA ILE A 88 -9.71 6.62 11.34
C ILE A 88 -9.35 6.89 9.89
N TYR A 89 -10.31 6.71 8.97
CA TYR A 89 -10.11 6.82 7.54
C TYR A 89 -11.28 7.54 6.85
N ASP A 90 -10.97 8.19 5.73
CA ASP A 90 -11.95 8.80 4.83
C ASP A 90 -12.13 7.95 3.55
N ASP A 91 -13.00 8.41 2.67
CA ASP A 91 -13.28 7.79 1.36
C ASP A 91 -12.53 8.43 0.19
N ALA A 92 -11.59 9.35 0.47
CA ALA A 92 -10.73 9.94 -0.56
C ALA A 92 -9.93 8.88 -1.33
N ARG A 93 -9.70 7.72 -0.69
CA ARG A 93 -9.11 6.53 -1.32
C ARG A 93 -10.09 5.37 -1.24
N PRO A 94 -10.61 4.88 -2.39
CA PRO A 94 -11.60 3.80 -2.43
C PRO A 94 -11.15 2.52 -1.71
N GLU A 95 -9.85 2.22 -1.71
CA GLU A 95 -9.29 1.05 -1.01
C GLU A 95 -9.53 1.07 0.50
N ASN A 96 -9.68 2.24 1.13
CA ASN A 96 -9.95 2.34 2.56
C ASN A 96 -11.29 1.72 2.94
N LEU A 97 -12.28 1.78 2.05
CA LEU A 97 -13.63 1.25 2.28
C LEU A 97 -13.67 -0.29 2.40
N GLY A 98 -12.66 -0.96 1.85
CA GLY A 98 -12.53 -2.42 1.92
C GLY A 98 -11.73 -2.92 3.10
N TYR A 99 -11.09 -2.03 3.88
CA TYR A 99 -10.06 -2.44 4.85
C TYR A 99 -10.56 -3.47 5.87
N GLY A 100 -11.64 -3.18 6.61
CA GLY A 100 -12.21 -4.10 7.59
C GLY A 100 -12.63 -5.43 6.97
N ARG A 101 -13.35 -5.38 5.84
CA ARG A 101 -13.85 -6.59 5.15
C ARG A 101 -12.73 -7.48 4.62
N ILE A 102 -11.69 -6.90 4.02
CA ILE A 102 -10.49 -7.65 3.60
C ILE A 102 -9.81 -8.25 4.84
N GLY A 103 -9.62 -7.47 5.91
CA GLY A 103 -9.03 -7.95 7.16
C GLY A 103 -9.76 -9.15 7.75
N HIS A 104 -11.10 -9.10 7.85
CA HIS A 104 -11.90 -10.22 8.30
C HIS A 104 -11.73 -11.46 7.41
N ALA A 105 -11.75 -11.29 6.09
CA ALA A 105 -11.61 -12.40 5.14
C ALA A 105 -10.24 -13.08 5.25
N LEU A 106 -9.16 -12.30 5.29
CA LEU A 106 -7.81 -12.82 5.39
C LEU A 106 -7.55 -13.50 6.74
N PHE A 107 -8.00 -12.88 7.84
CA PHE A 107 -7.88 -13.45 9.18
C PHE A 107 -8.64 -14.79 9.29
N ALA A 108 -9.86 -14.86 8.77
CA ALA A 108 -10.66 -16.10 8.74
C ALA A 108 -10.02 -17.21 7.90
N ALA A 109 -9.24 -16.85 6.87
CA ALA A 109 -8.46 -17.80 6.06
C ALA A 109 -7.14 -18.25 6.73
N GLY A 110 -6.84 -17.79 7.96
CA GLY A 110 -5.62 -18.15 8.70
C GLY A 110 -4.37 -17.40 8.23
N ILE A 111 -4.54 -16.27 7.54
CA ILE A 111 -3.43 -15.39 7.17
C ILE A 111 -3.19 -14.42 8.33
N ASN A 112 -1.93 -14.27 8.75
CA ASN A 112 -1.57 -13.38 9.83
C ASN A 112 -1.74 -11.92 9.43
N VAL A 113 -2.89 -11.37 9.75
CA VAL A 113 -3.23 -9.95 9.67
C VAL A 113 -3.81 -9.50 11.02
N PRO A 114 -3.73 -8.22 11.41
CA PRO A 114 -4.36 -7.77 12.64
C PRO A 114 -5.84 -8.13 12.66
N GLN A 115 -6.32 -8.73 13.74
CA GLN A 115 -7.74 -9.01 13.90
C GLN A 115 -8.54 -7.70 13.91
N VAL A 116 -9.61 -7.64 13.15
CA VAL A 116 -10.57 -6.55 13.24
C VAL A 116 -11.46 -6.79 14.47
N LEU A 117 -11.33 -5.95 15.49
CA LEU A 117 -12.04 -6.08 16.77
C LEU A 117 -13.40 -5.41 16.73
N ALA A 118 -13.50 -4.28 16.04
CA ALA A 118 -14.74 -3.52 15.87
C ALA A 118 -14.60 -2.58 14.66
N GLU A 119 -15.74 -2.18 14.08
CA GLU A 119 -15.79 -1.20 13.00
C GLU A 119 -17.07 -0.38 12.99
N ASP A 120 -16.96 0.87 12.58
CA ASP A 120 -18.06 1.74 12.18
C ASP A 120 -17.71 2.32 10.79
N THR A 121 -18.27 1.69 9.77
CA THR A 121 -17.96 2.03 8.37
C THR A 121 -18.53 3.38 7.95
N ASP A 122 -19.62 3.83 8.58
CA ASP A 122 -20.24 5.13 8.27
C ASP A 122 -19.42 6.27 8.87
N ALA A 123 -18.88 6.10 10.08
CA ALA A 123 -17.96 7.04 10.69
C ALA A 123 -16.55 6.96 10.11
N GLY A 124 -16.19 5.88 9.41
CA GLY A 124 -14.84 5.62 8.91
C GLY A 124 -13.88 5.26 10.05
N VAL A 125 -14.30 4.38 10.92
CA VAL A 125 -13.54 3.96 12.10
C VAL A 125 -13.37 2.45 12.13
N LEU A 126 -12.15 2.00 12.38
CA LEU A 126 -11.78 0.60 12.50
C LEU A 126 -10.93 0.40 13.76
N VAL A 127 -11.19 -0.64 14.52
CA VAL A 127 -10.37 -1.04 15.66
C VAL A 127 -9.73 -2.37 15.36
N LEU A 128 -8.40 -2.39 15.43
CA LEU A 128 -7.56 -3.54 15.10
C LEU A 128 -6.84 -4.06 16.36
N GLU A 129 -6.45 -5.31 16.32
CA GLU A 129 -5.49 -5.88 17.26
C GLU A 129 -4.22 -5.02 17.27
N ASP A 130 -3.69 -4.75 18.48
CA ASP A 130 -2.39 -4.10 18.65
C ASP A 130 -1.28 -5.16 18.61
N LEU A 131 -0.50 -5.12 17.55
CA LEU A 131 0.63 -6.05 17.32
C LEU A 131 1.97 -5.49 17.80
N GLY A 132 1.97 -4.29 18.42
CA GLY A 132 3.18 -3.57 18.80
C GLY A 132 3.74 -2.72 17.65
N ASP A 133 4.98 -2.26 17.81
CA ASP A 133 5.61 -1.27 16.91
C ASP A 133 6.83 -1.83 16.16
N THR A 134 7.15 -3.11 16.36
CA THR A 134 8.34 -3.71 15.76
C THR A 134 8.02 -4.23 14.36
N ASP A 135 8.54 -3.58 13.35
CA ASP A 135 8.48 -4.03 11.96
C ASP A 135 9.78 -4.73 11.51
N LEU A 136 9.70 -5.41 10.38
CA LEU A 136 10.84 -6.16 9.83
C LEU A 136 11.98 -5.22 9.39
N CYS A 137 11.66 -3.99 8.95
CA CYS A 137 12.67 -2.97 8.62
C CYS A 137 13.51 -2.63 9.86
N THR A 138 12.87 -2.34 10.97
CA THR A 138 13.54 -2.05 12.26
C THR A 138 14.40 -3.23 12.72
N LEU A 139 13.89 -4.45 12.63
CA LEU A 139 14.64 -5.65 12.99
C LEU A 139 15.86 -5.88 12.08
N SER A 140 15.77 -5.57 10.80
CA SER A 140 16.87 -5.75 9.85
C SER A 140 18.09 -4.87 10.15
N GLN A 141 17.90 -3.80 10.93
CA GLN A 141 18.98 -2.91 11.35
C GLN A 141 19.75 -3.43 12.57
N GLN A 142 19.28 -4.54 13.17
CA GLN A 142 20.00 -5.21 14.28
C GLN A 142 21.29 -5.90 13.75
N PRO A 143 22.28 -6.15 14.63
CA PRO A 143 23.52 -6.81 14.21
C PRO A 143 23.32 -8.18 13.58
N THR A 144 22.28 -8.92 13.99
CA THR A 144 21.90 -10.23 13.45
C THR A 144 20.72 -10.06 12.53
N PHE A 145 20.84 -10.57 11.30
CA PHE A 145 19.74 -10.52 10.35
C PHE A 145 18.55 -11.36 10.86
N PRO A 146 17.33 -10.83 10.83
CA PRO A 146 16.15 -11.46 11.44
C PRO A 146 15.56 -12.56 10.53
N TRP A 147 16.36 -13.58 10.19
CA TRP A 147 15.96 -14.64 9.27
C TRP A 147 14.64 -15.34 9.65
N PRO A 148 14.38 -15.72 10.93
CA PRO A 148 13.11 -16.35 11.29
C PRO A 148 11.89 -15.49 10.93
N ALA A 149 11.98 -14.17 11.15
CA ALA A 149 10.91 -13.24 10.82
C ALA A 149 10.74 -13.07 9.29
N VAL A 150 11.84 -13.05 8.53
CA VAL A 150 11.82 -13.00 7.05
C VAL A 150 11.19 -14.27 6.49
N ALA A 151 11.59 -15.44 6.97
CA ALA A 151 11.01 -16.72 6.55
C ALA A 151 9.49 -16.77 6.85
N SER A 152 9.10 -16.37 8.07
CA SER A 152 7.68 -16.26 8.43
C SER A 152 6.91 -15.29 7.53
N ALA A 153 7.51 -14.16 7.15
CA ALA A 153 6.87 -13.23 6.22
C ALA A 153 6.62 -13.85 4.84
N LEU A 154 7.58 -14.58 4.31
CA LEU A 154 7.43 -15.28 3.04
C LEU A 154 6.38 -16.40 3.12
N GLU A 155 6.32 -17.16 4.23
CA GLU A 155 5.28 -18.16 4.47
C GLU A 155 3.89 -17.52 4.47
N GLN A 156 3.71 -16.39 5.17
CA GLN A 156 2.44 -15.67 5.19
C GLN A 156 2.07 -15.12 3.81
N LEU A 157 3.06 -14.67 3.03
CA LEU A 157 2.84 -14.28 1.64
C LEU A 157 2.37 -15.46 0.79
N GLY A 158 3.00 -16.63 0.94
CA GLY A 158 2.57 -17.86 0.27
C GLY A 158 1.13 -18.25 0.65
N HIS A 159 0.73 -18.09 1.91
CA HIS A 159 -0.67 -18.27 2.33
C HIS A 159 -1.60 -17.26 1.66
N LEU A 160 -1.22 -15.98 1.63
CA LEU A 160 -2.00 -14.93 0.94
C LEU A 160 -2.21 -15.26 -0.54
N HIS A 161 -1.16 -15.68 -1.24
CA HIS A 161 -1.24 -16.01 -2.67
C HIS A 161 -2.10 -17.25 -2.94
N ARG A 162 -2.07 -18.27 -2.06
CA ARG A 162 -2.86 -19.50 -2.24
C ARG A 162 -4.33 -19.36 -1.83
N LEU A 163 -4.59 -18.65 -0.72
CA LEU A 163 -5.91 -18.66 -0.06
C LEU A 163 -6.64 -17.31 -0.20
N GLY A 164 -5.90 -16.21 -0.36
CA GLY A 164 -6.45 -14.86 -0.27
C GLY A 164 -7.52 -14.56 -1.31
N ALA A 165 -7.33 -14.98 -2.57
CA ALA A 165 -8.30 -14.70 -3.63
C ALA A 165 -9.67 -15.37 -3.35
N GLU A 166 -9.66 -16.63 -2.92
CA GLU A 166 -10.88 -17.36 -2.54
C GLU A 166 -11.53 -16.75 -1.28
N ALA A 167 -10.72 -16.38 -0.29
CA ALA A 167 -11.21 -15.78 0.95
C ALA A 167 -11.97 -14.47 0.69
N VAL A 168 -11.39 -13.54 -0.08
CA VAL A 168 -12.05 -12.25 -0.39
C VAL A 168 -13.25 -12.43 -1.31
N GLN A 169 -13.21 -13.38 -2.24
CA GLN A 169 -14.33 -13.71 -3.11
C GLN A 169 -15.51 -14.28 -2.30
N THR A 170 -15.24 -15.26 -1.42
CA THR A 170 -16.26 -15.88 -0.55
C THR A 170 -16.91 -14.84 0.38
N ALA A 171 -16.12 -13.90 0.89
CA ALA A 171 -16.63 -12.80 1.71
C ALA A 171 -17.34 -11.70 0.88
N GLY A 172 -17.41 -11.83 -0.44
CA GLY A 172 -18.03 -10.84 -1.32
C GLY A 172 -17.38 -9.47 -1.24
N VAL A 173 -16.06 -9.41 -1.03
CA VAL A 173 -15.32 -8.14 -0.93
C VAL A 173 -14.98 -7.64 -2.33
N PRO A 174 -15.40 -6.43 -2.72
CA PRO A 174 -14.99 -5.86 -4.00
C PRO A 174 -13.50 -5.49 -3.93
N LEU A 175 -12.71 -6.09 -4.82
CA LEU A 175 -11.31 -5.74 -4.99
C LEU A 175 -11.14 -4.56 -5.94
N MET A 176 -10.02 -3.88 -5.82
CA MET A 176 -9.56 -2.90 -6.80
C MET A 176 -9.28 -3.57 -8.15
N GLU A 177 -9.23 -2.74 -9.23
CA GLU A 177 -8.88 -3.22 -10.57
C GLU A 177 -7.58 -4.06 -10.54
N PRO A 178 -7.56 -5.26 -11.17
CA PRO A 178 -6.38 -6.11 -11.18
C PRO A 178 -5.15 -5.43 -11.79
N PHE A 179 -3.97 -5.93 -11.45
CA PHE A 179 -2.74 -5.56 -12.14
C PHE A 179 -2.80 -5.98 -13.60
N GLY A 180 -2.54 -5.04 -14.47
CA GLY A 180 -2.47 -5.24 -15.91
C GLY A 180 -1.66 -4.13 -16.56
N ASP A 181 -1.59 -4.14 -17.89
CA ASP A 181 -0.79 -3.20 -18.69
C ASP A 181 -1.03 -1.73 -18.35
N LYS A 182 -2.28 -1.37 -18.04
CA LYS A 182 -2.65 0.00 -17.66
C LYS A 182 -1.95 0.44 -16.37
N LEU A 183 -1.98 -0.40 -15.33
CA LEU A 183 -1.38 -0.07 -14.03
C LEU A 183 0.15 -0.09 -14.13
N TYR A 184 0.75 -1.11 -14.76
CA TYR A 184 2.19 -1.16 -14.99
C TYR A 184 2.68 0.03 -15.83
N THR A 185 1.90 0.47 -16.83
CA THR A 185 2.22 1.67 -17.62
C THR A 185 2.17 2.93 -16.78
N TRP A 186 1.15 3.06 -15.92
CA TRP A 186 1.04 4.17 -14.99
C TRP A 186 2.23 4.22 -14.02
N GLU A 187 2.67 3.10 -13.48
CA GLU A 187 3.84 3.03 -12.58
C GLU A 187 5.12 3.52 -13.25
N ARG A 188 5.35 3.11 -14.50
CA ARG A 188 6.52 3.58 -15.28
C ARG A 188 6.43 5.07 -15.60
N GLN A 189 5.23 5.55 -15.95
CA GLN A 189 5.01 6.99 -16.15
C GLN A 189 5.26 7.77 -14.87
N TYR A 190 4.79 7.24 -13.73
CA TYR A 190 5.01 7.83 -12.42
C TYR A 190 6.50 7.99 -12.08
N PHE A 191 7.32 6.99 -12.41
CA PHE A 191 8.78 7.10 -12.33
C PHE A 191 9.32 8.22 -13.23
N THR A 192 8.91 8.23 -14.50
CA THR A 192 9.37 9.22 -15.48
C THR A 192 9.06 10.64 -15.04
N ASP A 193 7.86 10.88 -14.53
CA ASP A 193 7.39 12.20 -14.12
C ASP A 193 8.09 12.71 -12.86
N ASN A 194 8.44 11.82 -11.93
CA ASN A 194 8.92 12.22 -10.61
C ASN A 194 10.44 12.03 -10.42
N VAL A 195 11.04 11.02 -11.04
CA VAL A 195 12.49 10.77 -10.94
C VAL A 195 13.24 11.49 -12.05
N LEU A 196 12.77 11.34 -13.29
CA LEU A 196 13.44 11.91 -14.47
C LEU A 196 13.07 13.38 -14.73
N ALA A 197 12.09 13.92 -13.99
CA ALA A 197 11.69 15.33 -14.06
C ALA A 197 11.42 15.82 -15.50
N GLY A 198 10.75 15.01 -16.31
CA GLY A 198 10.38 15.35 -17.68
C GLY A 198 11.49 15.15 -18.72
N ARG A 199 12.63 14.51 -18.37
CA ARG A 199 13.62 14.09 -19.38
C ARG A 199 12.94 13.17 -20.40
N LYS A 200 13.12 13.46 -21.68
CA LYS A 200 12.64 12.57 -22.74
C LYS A 200 13.45 11.29 -22.72
N LEU A 201 12.77 10.16 -22.59
CA LEU A 201 13.37 8.86 -22.77
C LEU A 201 13.59 8.62 -24.27
N ASP A 202 14.73 7.99 -24.64
CA ASP A 202 14.90 7.47 -25.98
C ASP A 202 13.90 6.31 -26.23
N ARG A 203 13.66 6.03 -27.50
CA ARG A 203 12.67 5.03 -27.92
C ARG A 203 13.03 3.61 -27.45
N ASP A 204 14.28 3.30 -27.41
CA ASP A 204 14.75 1.95 -27.04
C ASP A 204 14.57 1.70 -25.54
N LEU A 205 14.83 2.71 -24.69
CA LEU A 205 14.58 2.63 -23.26
C LEU A 205 13.07 2.52 -22.98
N GLN A 206 12.23 3.29 -23.70
CA GLN A 206 10.77 3.17 -23.59
C GLN A 206 10.29 1.76 -23.97
N ASN A 207 10.83 1.19 -25.06
CA ASN A 207 10.49 -0.16 -25.47
C ASN A 207 10.94 -1.19 -24.45
N GLU A 208 12.15 -1.06 -23.89
CA GLU A 208 12.65 -1.96 -22.85
C GLU A 208 11.77 -1.90 -21.58
N MET A 209 11.39 -0.71 -21.15
CA MET A 209 10.43 -0.54 -20.03
C MET A 209 9.06 -1.16 -20.34
N ALA A 210 8.57 -1.08 -21.59
CA ALA A 210 7.28 -1.65 -21.96
C ALA A 210 7.29 -3.20 -21.93
N THR A 211 8.44 -3.85 -22.12
CA THR A 211 8.52 -5.31 -22.05
C THR A 211 8.25 -5.87 -20.66
N LEU A 212 8.52 -5.10 -19.58
CA LEU A 212 8.28 -5.53 -18.20
C LEU A 212 6.81 -5.89 -17.97
N ALA A 213 5.91 -5.00 -18.35
CA ALA A 213 4.47 -5.25 -18.21
C ALA A 213 4.01 -6.48 -19.00
N LYS A 214 4.51 -6.63 -20.24
CA LYS A 214 4.16 -7.75 -21.12
C LYS A 214 4.55 -9.10 -20.50
N GLU A 215 5.69 -9.18 -19.83
CA GLU A 215 6.17 -10.41 -19.20
C GLU A 215 5.37 -10.75 -17.93
N LEU A 216 4.87 -9.73 -17.19
CA LEU A 216 4.11 -9.92 -15.97
C LEU A 216 2.61 -10.14 -16.21
N SER A 217 1.99 -9.43 -17.17
CA SER A 217 0.55 -9.50 -17.42
C SER A 217 0.06 -10.86 -17.93
N GLY A 218 0.94 -11.65 -18.53
CA GLY A 218 0.61 -12.99 -19.04
C GLY A 218 0.67 -14.11 -18.00
N ARG A 219 0.91 -13.80 -16.73
CA ARG A 219 1.10 -14.80 -15.67
C ARG A 219 -0.18 -15.08 -14.90
N PRO A 220 -0.32 -16.25 -14.27
CA PRO A 220 -1.42 -16.54 -13.37
C PRO A 220 -1.52 -15.47 -12.28
N GLN A 221 -2.76 -15.07 -11.98
CA GLN A 221 -3.01 -14.02 -10.99
C GLN A 221 -3.40 -14.63 -9.65
N VAL A 222 -2.82 -14.08 -8.59
CA VAL A 222 -3.13 -14.36 -7.20
C VAL A 222 -3.58 -13.08 -6.51
N LEU A 223 -4.08 -13.16 -5.27
CA LEU A 223 -4.27 -11.95 -4.47
C LEU A 223 -2.90 -11.45 -4.02
N VAL A 224 -2.43 -10.33 -4.60
CA VAL A 224 -1.19 -9.69 -4.19
C VAL A 224 -1.45 -8.62 -3.13
N HIS A 225 -0.51 -8.50 -2.18
CA HIS A 225 -0.50 -7.46 -1.16
C HIS A 225 -0.25 -6.08 -1.79
N ARG A 226 0.55 -6.04 -2.87
CA ARG A 226 1.00 -4.86 -3.62
C ARG A 226 2.15 -4.09 -2.95
N ASP A 227 2.09 -3.87 -1.65
CA ASP A 227 3.11 -3.12 -0.90
C ASP A 227 3.76 -4.02 0.17
N PHE A 228 4.21 -5.24 -0.23
CA PHE A 228 4.84 -6.24 0.61
C PHE A 228 6.31 -5.88 0.88
N GLN A 229 6.51 -4.82 1.65
CA GLN A 229 7.81 -4.30 2.05
C GLN A 229 7.99 -4.42 3.58
N SER A 230 9.23 -4.41 4.05
CA SER A 230 9.57 -4.69 5.44
C SER A 230 8.90 -3.78 6.47
N GLN A 231 8.53 -2.54 6.10
CA GLN A 231 7.78 -1.62 6.95
C GLN A 231 6.29 -2.01 7.12
N ASN A 232 5.76 -2.84 6.24
CA ASN A 232 4.38 -3.33 6.27
C ASN A 232 4.27 -4.76 6.82
N ILE A 233 5.34 -5.23 7.49
CA ILE A 233 5.42 -6.55 8.12
C ILE A 233 5.77 -6.33 9.59
N LEU A 234 4.77 -6.39 10.46
CA LEU A 234 5.00 -6.37 11.91
C LEU A 234 5.47 -7.74 12.37
N VAL A 235 6.33 -7.75 13.39
CA VAL A 235 6.92 -8.99 13.92
C VAL A 235 6.63 -9.09 15.41
N ARG A 236 6.04 -10.21 15.81
CA ARG A 236 5.80 -10.56 17.22
C ARG A 236 6.22 -11.99 17.46
N GLN A 237 7.23 -12.21 18.32
CA GLN A 237 7.77 -13.53 18.63
C GLN A 237 8.23 -14.30 17.37
N ASP A 238 8.98 -13.64 16.52
CA ASP A 238 9.48 -14.13 15.21
C ASP A 238 8.38 -14.48 14.19
N GLN A 239 7.11 -14.24 14.51
CA GLN A 239 6.00 -14.40 13.55
C GLN A 239 5.72 -13.08 12.86
N ALA A 240 5.55 -13.16 11.53
CA ALA A 240 5.21 -12.02 10.69
C ALA A 240 3.70 -11.80 10.61
N TRP A 241 3.29 -10.54 10.61
CA TRP A 241 1.91 -10.08 10.49
C TRP A 241 1.84 -9.01 9.40
N LEU A 242 0.96 -9.21 8.43
CA LEU A 242 0.84 -8.32 7.28
C LEU A 242 -0.10 -7.16 7.61
N ILE A 243 0.36 -5.93 7.39
CA ILE A 243 -0.45 -4.71 7.53
C ILE A 243 -0.47 -3.95 6.21
N ASP A 244 -1.36 -2.96 6.07
CA ASP A 244 -1.50 -2.13 4.87
C ASP A 244 -2.01 -2.90 3.63
N PHE A 245 -2.80 -3.94 3.84
CA PHE A 245 -3.29 -4.86 2.81
C PHE A 245 -4.57 -4.40 2.08
N GLN A 246 -5.17 -3.24 2.44
CA GLN A 246 -6.44 -2.79 1.82
C GLN A 246 -6.30 -2.48 0.32
N GLY A 247 -5.09 -2.25 -0.16
CA GLY A 247 -4.77 -2.10 -1.57
C GLY A 247 -4.63 -3.41 -2.35
N ALA A 248 -4.85 -4.57 -1.68
CA ALA A 248 -4.73 -5.88 -2.29
C ALA A 248 -5.63 -6.03 -3.52
N ARG A 249 -5.12 -6.70 -4.52
CA ARG A 249 -5.80 -6.94 -5.81
C ARG A 249 -5.25 -8.17 -6.51
N LEU A 250 -5.92 -8.62 -7.54
CA LEU A 250 -5.36 -9.70 -8.35
C LEU A 250 -4.14 -9.22 -9.14
N GLY A 251 -3.08 -10.01 -9.17
CA GLY A 251 -1.83 -9.68 -9.84
C GLY A 251 -0.85 -10.84 -9.91
N CYS A 252 0.30 -10.58 -10.56
CA CYS A 252 1.40 -11.54 -10.65
C CYS A 252 2.07 -11.73 -9.29
N GLN A 253 2.16 -12.96 -8.80
CA GLN A 253 2.77 -13.27 -7.48
C GLN A 253 4.20 -12.71 -7.31
N PHE A 254 4.97 -12.65 -8.39
CA PHE A 254 6.35 -12.17 -8.33
C PHE A 254 6.46 -10.70 -7.90
N TYR A 255 5.39 -9.92 -8.04
CA TYR A 255 5.38 -8.51 -7.62
C TYR A 255 5.61 -8.34 -6.12
N ASP A 256 5.00 -9.20 -5.30
CA ASP A 256 5.17 -9.16 -3.84
C ASP A 256 6.49 -9.76 -3.39
N TYR A 257 6.89 -10.93 -3.94
CA TYR A 257 8.21 -11.50 -3.64
C TYR A 257 9.33 -10.50 -3.96
N ALA A 258 9.24 -9.84 -5.11
CA ALA A 258 10.18 -8.82 -5.52
C ALA A 258 10.18 -7.59 -4.60
N SER A 259 9.02 -7.23 -4.03
CA SER A 259 8.91 -6.12 -3.09
C SER A 259 9.75 -6.35 -1.83
N LEU A 260 9.87 -7.59 -1.33
CA LEU A 260 10.70 -7.92 -0.18
C LEU A 260 12.16 -8.17 -0.56
N VAL A 261 12.42 -9.00 -1.60
CA VAL A 261 13.80 -9.35 -2.02
C VAL A 261 14.62 -8.12 -2.39
N PHE A 262 13.98 -7.13 -3.01
CA PHE A 262 14.63 -5.87 -3.44
C PHE A 262 14.15 -4.65 -2.65
N ASP A 263 13.67 -4.86 -1.42
CA ASP A 263 13.18 -3.78 -0.56
C ASP A 263 14.27 -2.75 -0.26
N PRO A 264 14.09 -1.46 -0.60
CA PRO A 264 15.04 -0.41 -0.26
C PRO A 264 15.14 -0.10 1.24
N TYR A 265 14.17 -0.53 2.03
CA TYR A 265 14.16 -0.37 3.49
C TYR A 265 14.92 -1.51 4.20
N LEU A 266 14.99 -2.67 3.57
CA LEU A 266 15.68 -3.83 4.11
C LEU A 266 17.19 -3.69 3.87
N THR A 267 17.91 -3.23 4.88
CA THR A 267 19.34 -2.93 4.79
C THR A 267 20.10 -3.60 5.92
N CYS A 268 21.09 -4.39 5.57
CA CYS A 268 22.00 -5.02 6.54
C CYS A 268 23.37 -5.24 5.90
N LYS A 269 24.32 -5.64 6.73
CA LYS A 269 25.60 -6.17 6.22
C LYS A 269 25.32 -7.44 5.43
N ASP A 270 26.06 -7.61 4.34
CA ASP A 270 25.99 -8.79 3.45
C ASP A 270 24.59 -8.98 2.78
N MET A 271 23.85 -7.85 2.53
CA MET A 271 22.49 -7.88 1.95
C MET A 271 22.43 -8.67 0.62
N ASP A 272 23.52 -8.67 -0.16
CA ASP A 272 23.56 -9.41 -1.43
C ASP A 272 23.52 -10.94 -1.21
N LEU A 273 24.11 -11.44 -0.12
CA LEU A 273 23.98 -12.84 0.27
C LEU A 273 22.58 -13.16 0.79
N TRP A 274 22.04 -12.31 1.67
CA TRP A 274 20.69 -12.48 2.18
C TRP A 274 19.64 -12.42 1.07
N ARG A 275 19.86 -11.63 0.02
CA ARG A 275 18.96 -11.57 -1.13
C ARG A 275 18.83 -12.92 -1.83
N ILE A 276 19.92 -13.66 -1.96
CA ILE A 276 19.92 -15.01 -2.53
C ILE A 276 19.12 -15.97 -1.65
N GLU A 277 19.35 -15.94 -0.33
CA GLU A 277 18.62 -16.80 0.61
C GLU A 277 17.12 -16.48 0.64
N ILE A 278 16.75 -15.18 0.59
CA ILE A 278 15.35 -14.75 0.53
C ILE A 278 14.69 -15.20 -0.79
N GLU A 279 15.39 -15.10 -1.91
CA GLU A 279 14.92 -15.55 -3.22
C GLU A 279 14.71 -17.07 -3.26
N ASP A 280 15.65 -17.85 -2.74
CA ASP A 280 15.53 -19.31 -2.68
C ASP A 280 14.34 -19.74 -1.82
N HIS A 281 14.17 -19.13 -0.66
CA HIS A 281 13.03 -19.43 0.21
C HIS A 281 11.70 -18.97 -0.40
N ALA A 282 11.67 -17.81 -1.09
CA ALA A 282 10.51 -17.34 -1.82
C ALA A 282 10.07 -18.34 -2.91
N ARG A 283 11.02 -18.97 -3.60
CA ARG A 283 10.75 -20.01 -4.60
C ARG A 283 10.14 -21.26 -3.98
N GLU A 284 10.63 -21.68 -2.82
CA GLU A 284 10.09 -22.83 -2.07
C GLU A 284 8.65 -22.56 -1.63
N VAL A 285 8.41 -21.40 -1.02
CA VAL A 285 7.09 -21.00 -0.52
C VAL A 285 6.08 -20.79 -1.65
N ALA A 286 6.53 -20.29 -2.81
CA ALA A 286 5.72 -20.12 -4.01
C ALA A 286 5.27 -21.46 -4.63
N ASP A 287 5.79 -22.58 -4.15
CA ASP A 287 5.57 -23.91 -4.73
C ASP A 287 5.81 -23.94 -6.25
N TRP A 288 6.90 -23.26 -6.66
CA TRP A 288 7.21 -23.07 -8.07
C TRP A 288 7.58 -24.38 -8.76
N LYS A 289 6.93 -24.68 -9.89
CA LYS A 289 7.14 -25.93 -10.65
C LYS A 289 8.00 -25.73 -11.89
N GLY A 290 8.37 -24.52 -12.23
CA GLY A 290 9.29 -24.19 -13.33
C GLY A 290 10.76 -24.32 -12.94
N SER A 291 11.64 -23.93 -13.84
CA SER A 291 13.10 -23.89 -13.56
C SER A 291 13.46 -22.77 -12.57
N LEU A 292 14.63 -22.90 -11.94
CA LEU A 292 15.21 -21.85 -11.11
C LEU A 292 15.43 -20.57 -11.94
N ASP A 293 16.02 -20.72 -13.12
CA ASP A 293 16.31 -19.59 -14.02
C ASP A 293 15.03 -18.81 -14.41
N GLU A 294 13.92 -19.54 -14.65
CA GLU A 294 12.64 -18.89 -14.95
C GLU A 294 12.08 -18.14 -13.74
N PHE A 295 12.17 -18.73 -12.54
CA PHE A 295 11.74 -18.06 -11.30
C PHE A 295 12.52 -16.77 -11.09
N SER A 296 13.85 -16.85 -11.09
CA SER A 296 14.76 -15.73 -10.90
C SER A 296 14.53 -14.65 -11.95
N HIS A 297 14.39 -15.02 -13.22
CA HIS A 297 14.10 -14.07 -14.29
C HIS A 297 12.82 -13.29 -14.04
N LEU A 298 11.70 -13.97 -13.71
CA LEU A 298 10.41 -13.34 -13.45
C LEU A 298 10.44 -12.46 -12.19
N LEU A 299 11.12 -12.92 -11.15
CA LEU A 299 11.34 -12.16 -9.93
C LEU A 299 12.08 -10.84 -10.24
N HIS A 300 13.16 -10.90 -11.02
CA HIS A 300 13.93 -9.72 -11.37
C HIS A 300 13.19 -8.77 -12.32
N ILE A 301 12.35 -9.29 -13.23
CA ILE A 301 11.43 -8.48 -14.04
C ILE A 301 10.42 -7.74 -13.13
N ALA A 302 9.83 -8.46 -12.18
CA ALA A 302 8.89 -7.86 -11.23
C ALA A 302 9.58 -6.84 -10.33
N ALA A 303 10.80 -7.14 -9.84
CA ALA A 303 11.60 -6.21 -9.06
C ALA A 303 11.92 -4.92 -9.83
N THR A 304 12.29 -5.05 -11.11
CA THR A 304 12.55 -3.88 -11.97
C THR A 304 11.28 -3.01 -12.09
N GLN A 305 10.11 -3.61 -12.38
CA GLN A 305 8.83 -2.89 -12.47
C GLN A 305 8.46 -2.24 -11.13
N ARG A 306 8.54 -2.98 -10.01
CA ARG A 306 8.19 -2.50 -8.67
C ARG A 306 9.11 -1.36 -8.21
N LEU A 307 10.41 -1.46 -8.48
CA LEU A 307 11.39 -0.42 -8.10
C LEU A 307 11.22 0.87 -8.91
N LEU A 308 10.78 0.80 -10.17
CA LEU A 308 10.36 1.99 -10.90
C LEU A 308 9.23 2.70 -10.16
N GLN A 309 8.19 1.97 -9.72
CA GLN A 309 7.09 2.54 -8.94
C GLN A 309 7.58 3.12 -7.62
N ALA A 310 8.37 2.37 -6.83
CA ALA A 310 8.87 2.81 -5.52
C ALA A 310 9.74 4.07 -5.61
N CYS A 311 10.69 4.11 -6.54
CA CYS A 311 11.53 5.29 -6.78
C CYS A 311 10.69 6.50 -7.20
N GLY A 312 9.65 6.28 -8.04
CA GLY A 312 8.68 7.32 -8.38
C GLY A 312 7.96 7.87 -7.16
N ALA A 313 7.53 7.00 -6.24
CA ALA A 313 6.87 7.38 -4.99
C ALA A 313 7.82 8.14 -4.05
N TYR A 314 9.05 7.69 -3.87
CA TYR A 314 10.03 8.39 -3.04
C TYR A 314 10.31 9.79 -3.57
N ALA A 315 10.49 9.94 -4.88
CA ALA A 315 10.71 11.24 -5.49
C ALA A 315 9.48 12.16 -5.39
N PHE A 316 8.27 11.64 -5.60
CA PHE A 316 7.02 12.39 -5.47
C PHE A 316 6.80 12.88 -4.04
N LEU A 317 6.82 11.96 -3.07
CA LEU A 317 6.58 12.27 -1.66
C LEU A 317 7.66 13.24 -1.13
N GLY A 318 8.92 12.98 -1.47
CA GLY A 318 10.02 13.83 -1.01
C GLY A 318 10.04 15.20 -1.64
N ARG A 319 9.92 15.30 -2.97
CA ARG A 319 10.08 16.58 -3.68
C ARG A 319 8.80 17.40 -3.76
N LYS A 320 7.64 16.75 -3.97
CA LYS A 320 6.36 17.46 -4.15
C LYS A 320 5.54 17.60 -2.87
N GLN A 321 5.72 16.67 -1.90
CA GLN A 321 5.00 16.73 -0.62
C GLN A 321 5.89 17.09 0.58
N GLY A 322 7.18 17.38 0.36
CA GLY A 322 8.09 17.81 1.40
C GLY A 322 8.49 16.72 2.42
N ARG A 323 8.22 15.44 2.10
CA ARG A 323 8.55 14.27 2.95
C ARG A 323 10.00 13.83 2.70
N ALA A 324 10.95 14.53 3.33
CA ALA A 324 12.39 14.25 3.16
C ALA A 324 12.78 12.81 3.59
N ASP A 325 12.06 12.24 4.53
CA ASP A 325 12.19 10.85 4.98
C ASP A 325 12.08 9.86 3.81
N PHE A 326 11.09 10.04 2.93
CA PHE A 326 10.96 9.19 1.74
C PHE A 326 12.07 9.41 0.71
N LEU A 327 12.49 10.66 0.51
CA LEU A 327 13.55 10.97 -0.45
C LEU A 327 14.88 10.30 -0.08
N ALA A 328 15.14 10.08 1.21
CA ALA A 328 16.34 9.40 1.70
C ALA A 328 16.48 7.97 1.17
N HIS A 329 15.37 7.30 0.80
CA HIS A 329 15.38 5.93 0.28
C HIS A 329 15.61 5.85 -1.24
N LEU A 330 15.48 6.98 -1.97
CA LEU A 330 15.65 7.00 -3.42
C LEU A 330 17.02 6.47 -3.89
N PRO A 331 18.17 6.82 -3.27
CA PRO A 331 19.47 6.29 -3.70
C PRO A 331 19.56 4.77 -3.57
N GLN A 332 19.01 4.18 -2.49
CA GLN A 332 18.99 2.73 -2.32
C GLN A 332 18.02 2.06 -3.32
N GLY A 333 16.86 2.66 -3.55
CA GLY A 333 15.93 2.18 -4.57
C GLY A 333 16.55 2.14 -5.98
N LEU A 334 17.30 3.18 -6.35
CA LEU A 334 18.00 3.23 -7.64
C LEU A 334 19.14 2.19 -7.74
N ARG A 335 19.89 1.94 -6.66
CA ARG A 335 20.90 0.85 -6.62
C ARG A 335 20.24 -0.52 -6.80
N ASN A 336 19.16 -0.78 -6.06
CA ASN A 336 18.42 -2.04 -6.20
C ASN A 336 17.83 -2.18 -7.62
N LEU A 337 17.33 -1.10 -8.22
CA LEU A 337 16.85 -1.07 -9.61
C LEU A 337 17.97 -1.42 -10.61
N THR A 338 19.18 -0.88 -10.40
CA THR A 338 20.36 -1.23 -11.23
C THR A 338 20.64 -2.73 -11.17
N ILE A 339 20.64 -3.32 -9.97
CA ILE A 339 20.89 -4.75 -9.77
C ILE A 339 19.78 -5.58 -10.43
N ALA A 340 18.51 -5.34 -10.11
CA ALA A 340 17.38 -6.11 -10.64
C ALA A 340 17.32 -6.05 -12.17
N ALA A 341 17.48 -4.87 -12.76
CA ALA A 341 17.44 -4.67 -14.20
C ALA A 341 18.65 -5.37 -14.90
N SER A 342 19.82 -5.38 -14.26
CA SER A 342 21.00 -6.09 -14.79
C SER A 342 20.77 -7.60 -14.80
N LEU A 343 20.21 -8.16 -13.72
CA LEU A 343 19.97 -9.60 -13.57
C LEU A 343 18.93 -10.13 -14.57
N CYS A 344 17.93 -9.34 -14.95
CA CYS A 344 16.96 -9.73 -15.98
C CYS A 344 17.32 -9.22 -17.41
N GLY A 345 18.54 -8.72 -17.61
CA GLY A 345 19.03 -8.32 -18.93
C GLY A 345 18.48 -6.99 -19.46
N LYS A 346 17.82 -6.18 -18.64
CA LYS A 346 17.28 -4.85 -19.00
C LYS A 346 18.37 -3.78 -18.90
N ARG A 347 19.35 -3.86 -19.79
CA ARG A 347 20.62 -3.12 -19.73
C ARG A 347 20.44 -1.59 -19.78
N ARG A 348 19.46 -1.09 -20.53
CA ARG A 348 19.22 0.36 -20.64
C ARG A 348 18.60 0.92 -19.35
N ILE A 349 17.68 0.17 -18.75
CA ILE A 349 17.11 0.51 -17.43
C ILE A 349 18.21 0.49 -16.37
N ALA A 350 19.06 -0.55 -16.35
CA ALA A 350 20.18 -0.65 -15.41
C ALA A 350 21.13 0.55 -15.51
N ARG A 351 21.56 0.90 -16.72
CA ARG A 351 22.45 2.05 -16.96
C ARG A 351 21.81 3.37 -16.52
N MET A 352 20.54 3.59 -16.87
CA MET A 352 19.80 4.78 -16.45
C MET A 352 19.76 4.89 -14.92
N ALA A 353 19.46 3.77 -14.23
CA ALA A 353 19.34 3.75 -12.77
C ALA A 353 20.72 4.01 -12.11
N GLU A 354 21.80 3.46 -12.65
CA GLU A 354 23.17 3.68 -12.18
C GLU A 354 23.58 5.16 -12.31
N GLU A 355 23.33 5.79 -13.45
CA GLU A 355 23.60 7.22 -13.69
C GLU A 355 22.84 8.09 -12.69
N LEU A 356 21.57 7.76 -12.41
CA LEU A 356 20.74 8.48 -11.44
C LEU A 356 21.22 8.28 -9.99
N ALA A 357 21.63 7.06 -9.63
CA ALA A 357 22.18 6.75 -8.31
C ALA A 357 23.48 7.53 -8.06
N GLY A 358 24.36 7.60 -9.05
CA GLY A 358 25.59 8.41 -9.00
C GLY A 358 25.32 9.91 -8.81
N ALA A 359 24.35 10.47 -9.54
CA ALA A 359 23.96 11.87 -9.40
C ALA A 359 23.37 12.21 -8.03
N THR A 360 22.60 11.30 -7.42
CA THR A 360 22.03 11.51 -6.07
C THR A 360 23.07 11.40 -4.95
N ALA A 361 24.18 10.70 -5.17
CA ALA A 361 25.27 10.61 -4.21
C ALA A 361 26.14 11.89 -4.16
N VAL A 362 26.27 12.61 -5.27
CA VAL A 362 27.08 13.85 -5.38
C VAL A 362 26.35 15.07 -4.82
N SER A 363 25.00 15.00 -4.67
CA SER A 363 24.17 16.11 -4.21
C SER A 363 23.98 16.15 -2.67
N ARG A 364 24.67 15.31 -1.93
CA ARG A 364 24.76 15.29 -0.46
C ARG A 364 26.08 15.86 0.01
#